data_8983f1b7594e20055e59fc65d72340ec
#
_entry.id   8983f1b7594e20055e59fc65d72340ec
#
_cell.length_a   1.000
_cell.length_b   1.000
_cell.length_c   1.000
_cell.angle_alpha   90.00
_cell.angle_beta   90.00
_cell.angle_gamma   90.00
#
_symmetry.space_group_name_H-M   'P 1'
#
loop_
_entity.id
_entity.type
_entity.pdbx_description
1 polymer ?
#
loop_
_entity_poly.entity_id
_entity_poly.type
_entity_poly.pdbx_seq_one_letter_code
_entity_poly.pdbx_strand_id
1 'polypeptide(L)'
;MSSINMGLIVVDSDENILLWNDWIVKHSDITDALAPDTKITTAFKEAPSAAFMSTLRNALTYGLPAVLSNALHRSPLALYSPSDIETEKVRMHQSIAITPLPKAHGKSCCLIQITDSSTSIKREKMLRSHSEILKRDATTDSLTGIYNRRFFDEHYKMALGQSVRQKLPLSVFMVDIDFFKEYNDYYGHPTGDKALIKVANMLKAQLSRSSDVVARYGGEEFILMLPNMPEVFAIPFADKLREAIWDMALPHLKSRIAKQISVSIGVSTYDQENKSSMLSLIDAADAALYKAKQNGRNQVFYVPLASFASRTEHPAAE
;
A
#
# COMPACT_ATOMS: atom_id res chain seq x y z
N MET A 1 -14.31 -14.81 -42.50
CA MET A 1 -13.26 -14.34 -41.53
C MET A 1 -13.86 -13.79 -40.23
N SER A 2 -15.04 -14.24 -39.83
CA SER A 2 -15.83 -13.68 -38.73
C SER A 2 -15.51 -14.24 -37.33
N SER A 3 -14.46 -15.07 -37.15
CA SER A 3 -14.11 -15.68 -35.84
C SER A 3 -12.86 -15.14 -35.20
N ILE A 4 -12.21 -14.15 -35.79
CA ILE A 4 -10.97 -13.57 -35.22
C ILE A 4 -11.33 -12.41 -34.32
N ASN A 5 -11.07 -12.57 -33.01
CA ASN A 5 -11.33 -11.53 -31.99
C ASN A 5 -10.21 -10.51 -31.91
N MET A 6 -9.76 -9.96 -33.02
CA MET A 6 -8.81 -8.88 -33.14
C MET A 6 -9.01 -8.05 -34.37
N GLY A 7 -8.65 -6.80 -34.36
CA GLY A 7 -8.67 -5.92 -35.52
C GLY A 7 -7.46 -6.19 -36.43
N LEU A 8 -7.68 -6.28 -37.72
CA LEU A 8 -6.68 -6.43 -38.73
C LEU A 8 -6.81 -5.30 -39.73
N ILE A 9 -5.73 -4.59 -40.03
CA ILE A 9 -5.65 -3.56 -41.07
C ILE A 9 -4.36 -3.82 -41.87
N VAL A 10 -4.48 -3.81 -43.22
CA VAL A 10 -3.31 -3.82 -44.09
C VAL A 10 -3.20 -2.44 -44.74
N VAL A 11 -2.00 -1.85 -44.70
CA VAL A 11 -1.73 -0.54 -45.30
C VAL A 11 -0.54 -0.63 -46.26
N ASP A 12 -0.54 0.20 -47.32
CA ASP A 12 0.59 0.35 -48.26
C ASP A 12 1.54 1.49 -47.83
N SER A 13 2.65 1.68 -48.61
CA SER A 13 3.64 2.74 -48.36
C SER A 13 3.10 4.15 -48.50
N ASP A 14 1.96 4.35 -49.13
CA ASP A 14 1.30 5.65 -49.24
C ASP A 14 0.25 5.87 -48.13
N GLU A 15 0.24 4.99 -47.11
CA GLU A 15 -0.67 4.99 -45.95
C GLU A 15 -2.15 4.68 -46.35
N ASN A 16 -2.39 4.12 -47.56
CA ASN A 16 -3.72 3.71 -47.95
C ASN A 16 -4.08 2.36 -47.34
N ILE A 17 -5.29 2.23 -46.87
CA ILE A 17 -5.84 0.98 -46.34
C ILE A 17 -6.20 0.08 -47.50
N LEU A 18 -5.53 -1.05 -47.57
CA LEU A 18 -5.80 -2.08 -48.58
C LEU A 18 -6.89 -3.06 -48.12
N LEU A 19 -6.93 -3.31 -46.79
CA LEU A 19 -7.88 -4.26 -46.21
C LEU A 19 -8.08 -3.94 -44.73
N TRP A 20 -9.28 -4.15 -44.23
CA TRP A 20 -9.57 -4.33 -42.83
C TRP A 20 -10.61 -5.45 -42.63
N ASN A 21 -10.71 -5.97 -41.42
CA ASN A 21 -11.68 -7.01 -41.10
C ASN A 21 -12.95 -6.45 -40.44
N ASP A 22 -14.00 -7.27 -40.35
CA ASP A 22 -15.31 -6.92 -39.75
C ASP A 22 -15.16 -6.45 -38.27
N TRP A 23 -14.10 -6.89 -37.59
CA TRP A 23 -13.85 -6.47 -36.22
C TRP A 23 -13.59 -4.94 -36.12
N ILE A 24 -12.82 -4.38 -37.06
CA ILE A 24 -12.55 -2.93 -37.13
C ILE A 24 -13.87 -2.18 -37.32
N VAL A 25 -14.71 -2.61 -38.23
CA VAL A 25 -16.03 -1.97 -38.51
C VAL A 25 -16.92 -1.98 -37.26
N LYS A 26 -16.96 -3.10 -36.54
CA LYS A 26 -17.79 -3.24 -35.31
C LYS A 26 -17.32 -2.38 -34.16
N HIS A 27 -16.02 -2.07 -34.10
CA HIS A 27 -15.42 -1.36 -32.97
C HIS A 27 -15.05 0.09 -33.32
N SER A 28 -15.35 0.54 -34.52
CA SER A 28 -15.19 1.93 -34.97
C SER A 28 -16.54 2.55 -35.30
N ASP A 29 -16.58 3.87 -35.46
CA ASP A 29 -17.77 4.58 -35.94
C ASP A 29 -17.84 4.60 -37.48
N ILE A 30 -17.19 3.67 -38.16
CA ILE A 30 -17.16 3.59 -39.61
C ILE A 30 -18.37 2.82 -40.07
N THR A 31 -19.23 3.49 -40.86
CA THR A 31 -20.50 2.91 -41.34
C THR A 31 -20.40 2.41 -42.79
N ASP A 32 -19.37 2.83 -43.52
CA ASP A 32 -19.29 2.60 -44.96
C ASP A 32 -18.22 1.56 -45.33
N ALA A 33 -18.43 0.90 -46.45
CA ALA A 33 -17.41 0.05 -47.07
C ALA A 33 -16.15 0.88 -47.37
N LEU A 34 -14.99 0.23 -47.29
CA LEU A 34 -13.69 0.88 -47.54
C LEU A 34 -13.73 1.50 -48.96
N ALA A 35 -13.66 2.82 -49.04
CA ALA A 35 -13.53 3.51 -50.31
C ALA A 35 -12.10 3.30 -50.87
N PRO A 36 -11.91 3.23 -52.20
CA PRO A 36 -10.59 3.21 -52.81
C PRO A 36 -9.74 4.37 -52.29
N ASP A 37 -8.44 4.12 -52.05
CA ASP A 37 -7.45 5.11 -51.59
C ASP A 37 -7.75 5.77 -50.23
N THR A 38 -8.57 5.16 -49.38
CA THR A 38 -8.80 5.65 -48.02
C THR A 38 -7.50 5.61 -47.18
N LYS A 39 -7.04 6.76 -46.74
CA LYS A 39 -5.85 6.85 -45.88
C LYS A 39 -6.17 6.51 -44.43
N ILE A 40 -5.24 5.83 -43.76
CA ILE A 40 -5.40 5.49 -42.33
C ILE A 40 -5.54 6.73 -41.44
N THR A 41 -4.99 7.89 -41.87
CA THR A 41 -5.08 9.18 -41.17
C THR A 41 -6.48 9.77 -41.15
N THR A 42 -7.33 9.41 -42.13
CA THR A 42 -8.69 9.96 -42.29
C THR A 42 -9.79 8.92 -42.15
N ALA A 43 -9.42 7.64 -42.04
CA ALA A 43 -10.40 6.53 -41.97
C ALA A 43 -11.20 6.50 -40.67
N PHE A 44 -10.61 7.01 -39.57
CA PHE A 44 -11.27 7.05 -38.27
C PHE A 44 -11.79 8.45 -37.95
N LYS A 45 -12.85 8.53 -37.16
CA LYS A 45 -13.48 9.81 -36.73
C LYS A 45 -12.47 10.77 -36.08
N GLU A 46 -11.48 10.23 -35.37
CA GLU A 46 -10.38 10.98 -34.81
C GLU A 46 -9.07 10.50 -35.45
N ALA A 47 -8.18 11.42 -35.73
CA ALA A 47 -6.86 11.07 -36.30
C ALA A 47 -6.09 10.12 -35.38
N PRO A 48 -5.39 9.13 -35.93
CA PRO A 48 -4.49 8.27 -35.16
C PRO A 48 -3.45 9.06 -34.38
N SER A 49 -3.00 8.52 -33.24
CA SER A 49 -1.97 9.19 -32.44
C SER A 49 -0.66 9.39 -33.21
N ALA A 50 0.05 10.48 -32.91
CA ALA A 50 1.36 10.77 -33.56
C ALA A 50 2.36 9.64 -33.36
N ALA A 51 2.37 8.99 -32.18
CA ALA A 51 3.22 7.85 -31.88
C ALA A 51 2.90 6.65 -32.78
N PHE A 52 1.62 6.34 -33.00
CA PHE A 52 1.20 5.29 -33.90
C PHE A 52 1.65 5.58 -35.35
N MET A 53 1.41 6.78 -35.85
CA MET A 53 1.80 7.16 -37.22
C MET A 53 3.31 7.13 -37.43
N SER A 54 4.09 7.59 -36.46
CA SER A 54 5.57 7.51 -36.51
C SER A 54 6.05 6.07 -36.57
N THR A 55 5.46 5.20 -35.74
CA THR A 55 5.81 3.77 -35.69
C THR A 55 5.42 3.06 -36.99
N LEU A 56 4.25 3.35 -37.53
CA LEU A 56 3.81 2.79 -38.82
C LEU A 56 4.73 3.20 -39.97
N ARG A 57 5.10 4.48 -40.08
CA ARG A 57 6.01 5.00 -41.10
C ARG A 57 7.38 4.34 -41.00
N ASN A 58 7.90 4.17 -39.80
CA ASN A 58 9.16 3.48 -39.58
C ASN A 58 9.09 2.00 -40.05
N ALA A 59 8.00 1.31 -39.76
CA ALA A 59 7.81 -0.07 -40.23
C ALA A 59 7.70 -0.17 -41.75
N LEU A 60 6.99 0.74 -42.39
CA LEU A 60 6.85 0.80 -43.85
C LEU A 60 8.20 1.14 -44.56
N THR A 61 8.99 2.03 -43.97
CA THR A 61 10.26 2.53 -44.54
C THR A 61 11.39 1.55 -44.31
N TYR A 62 11.56 1.06 -43.09
CA TYR A 62 12.73 0.25 -42.72
C TYR A 62 12.45 -1.25 -42.67
N GLY A 63 11.21 -1.68 -42.82
CA GLY A 63 10.83 -3.08 -42.75
C GLY A 63 11.00 -3.71 -41.36
N LEU A 64 10.95 -2.92 -40.27
CA LEU A 64 11.13 -3.38 -38.90
C LEU A 64 9.76 -3.55 -38.21
N PRO A 65 9.50 -4.71 -37.59
CA PRO A 65 8.28 -4.89 -36.81
C PRO A 65 8.31 -4.03 -35.56
N ALA A 66 7.13 -3.62 -35.11
CA ALA A 66 6.97 -2.78 -33.91
C ALA A 66 5.75 -3.16 -33.10
N VAL A 67 5.79 -2.88 -31.79
CA VAL A 67 4.66 -3.07 -30.88
C VAL A 67 4.42 -1.79 -30.09
N LEU A 68 3.18 -1.32 -30.10
CA LEU A 68 2.69 -0.25 -29.25
C LEU A 68 1.89 -0.89 -28.09
N SER A 69 2.51 -0.87 -26.90
CA SER A 69 1.84 -1.39 -25.72
C SER A 69 0.84 -0.36 -25.15
N ASN A 70 -0.21 -0.83 -24.55
CA ASN A 70 -1.22 0.00 -23.88
C ASN A 70 -0.67 0.77 -22.66
N ALA A 71 0.46 0.34 -22.09
CA ALA A 71 1.09 1.01 -20.95
C ALA A 71 1.60 2.41 -21.32
N LEU A 72 2.15 2.57 -22.54
CA LEU A 72 2.69 3.82 -23.07
C LEU A 72 1.69 4.55 -23.98
N HIS A 73 0.81 3.79 -24.68
CA HIS A 73 -0.07 4.30 -25.72
C HIS A 73 -1.49 3.76 -25.49
N ARG A 74 -2.29 4.43 -24.64
CA ARG A 74 -3.59 3.90 -24.17
C ARG A 74 -4.57 3.56 -25.30
N SER A 75 -4.72 4.43 -26.27
CA SER A 75 -5.76 4.31 -27.33
C SER A 75 -5.29 5.01 -28.60
N PRO A 76 -4.32 4.42 -29.33
CA PRO A 76 -3.74 5.03 -30.54
C PRO A 76 -4.72 5.29 -31.66
N LEU A 77 -5.79 4.45 -31.78
CA LEU A 77 -6.84 4.56 -32.77
C LEU A 77 -8.20 4.81 -32.10
N ALA A 78 -9.14 5.46 -32.81
CA ALA A 78 -10.49 5.70 -32.31
C ALA A 78 -11.35 4.42 -32.40
N LEU A 79 -11.12 3.47 -31.50
CA LEU A 79 -11.86 2.23 -31.39
C LEU A 79 -12.52 2.11 -30.03
N TYR A 80 -13.71 1.51 -29.99
CA TYR A 80 -14.58 1.50 -28.83
C TYR A 80 -14.98 0.07 -28.48
N SER A 81 -15.01 -0.24 -27.19
CA SER A 81 -15.55 -1.51 -26.70
C SER A 81 -17.07 -1.47 -26.79
N PRO A 82 -17.73 -2.59 -27.15
CA PRO A 82 -19.18 -2.69 -27.02
C PRO A 82 -19.57 -2.47 -25.58
N SER A 83 -20.40 -1.47 -25.29
CA SER A 83 -20.97 -1.28 -23.96
C SER A 83 -22.38 -1.85 -23.92
N ASP A 84 -22.75 -2.50 -22.80
CA ASP A 84 -24.12 -3.00 -22.56
C ASP A 84 -25.15 -1.86 -22.42
N ILE A 85 -24.69 -0.60 -22.38
CA ILE A 85 -25.51 0.60 -22.27
C ILE A 85 -25.33 1.38 -23.57
N GLU A 86 -26.38 1.49 -24.36
CA GLU A 86 -26.43 2.12 -25.70
C GLU A 86 -25.99 3.60 -25.74
N THR A 87 -25.73 4.25 -24.60
CA THR A 87 -25.49 5.69 -24.51
C THR A 87 -24.05 6.12 -24.32
N GLU A 88 -23.11 5.24 -23.92
CA GLU A 88 -21.69 5.62 -23.73
C GLU A 88 -20.74 4.67 -24.44
N LYS A 89 -20.13 5.15 -25.52
CA LYS A 89 -19.03 4.43 -26.19
C LYS A 89 -17.75 4.61 -25.38
N VAL A 90 -17.30 3.54 -24.75
CA VAL A 90 -16.05 3.53 -23.98
C VAL A 90 -14.88 3.23 -24.91
N ARG A 91 -13.93 4.16 -24.99
CA ARG A 91 -12.72 3.99 -25.80
C ARG A 91 -11.89 2.84 -25.25
N MET A 92 -11.57 1.86 -26.11
CA MET A 92 -10.84 0.66 -25.70
C MET A 92 -9.35 0.93 -25.48
N HIS A 93 -8.75 0.20 -24.58
CA HIS A 93 -7.30 0.11 -24.47
C HIS A 93 -6.76 -0.86 -25.51
N GLN A 94 -5.77 -0.42 -26.30
CA GLN A 94 -5.29 -1.16 -27.44
C GLN A 94 -3.86 -1.64 -27.24
N SER A 95 -3.58 -2.88 -27.62
CA SER A 95 -2.23 -3.36 -27.92
C SER A 95 -2.13 -3.54 -29.40
N ILE A 96 -1.16 -2.89 -30.05
CA ILE A 96 -1.04 -2.88 -31.50
C ILE A 96 0.33 -3.46 -31.88
N ALA A 97 0.31 -4.48 -32.76
CA ALA A 97 1.50 -4.99 -33.41
C ALA A 97 1.50 -4.59 -34.89
N ILE A 98 2.60 -4.07 -35.38
CA ILE A 98 2.80 -3.67 -36.76
C ILE A 98 3.88 -4.59 -37.34
N THR A 99 3.50 -5.39 -38.34
CA THR A 99 4.38 -6.38 -38.97
C THR A 99 4.52 -6.06 -40.46
N PRO A 100 5.72 -5.83 -40.96
CA PRO A 100 5.95 -5.68 -42.38
C PRO A 100 5.56 -6.94 -43.16
N LEU A 101 4.93 -6.74 -44.31
CA LEU A 101 4.52 -7.80 -45.21
C LEU A 101 5.40 -7.78 -46.50
N PRO A 102 5.44 -8.89 -47.26
CA PRO A 102 6.01 -8.86 -48.61
C PRO A 102 5.35 -7.76 -49.45
N LYS A 103 6.14 -7.19 -50.40
CA LYS A 103 5.63 -6.14 -51.27
C LYS A 103 4.44 -6.59 -52.06
N ALA A 104 3.36 -5.80 -52.05
CA ALA A 104 2.22 -5.99 -52.91
C ALA A 104 2.20 -4.90 -53.99
N HIS A 105 2.09 -5.30 -55.24
CA HIS A 105 2.11 -4.40 -56.40
C HIS A 105 3.31 -3.43 -56.40
N GLY A 106 4.47 -3.91 -55.96
CA GLY A 106 5.71 -3.11 -55.89
C GLY A 106 5.82 -2.16 -54.70
N LYS A 107 4.80 -2.01 -53.89
CA LYS A 107 4.77 -1.17 -52.69
C LYS A 107 5.03 -1.97 -51.39
N SER A 108 5.75 -1.37 -50.45
CA SER A 108 5.87 -1.94 -49.11
C SER A 108 4.51 -1.92 -48.40
N CYS A 109 4.20 -2.97 -47.64
CA CYS A 109 2.95 -3.11 -46.92
C CYS A 109 3.22 -3.49 -45.46
N CYS A 110 2.29 -3.13 -44.56
CA CYS A 110 2.30 -3.58 -43.17
C CYS A 110 0.94 -4.13 -42.75
N LEU A 111 0.97 -5.20 -41.96
CA LEU A 111 -0.17 -5.69 -41.21
C LEU A 111 -0.18 -5.03 -39.83
N ILE A 112 -1.30 -4.42 -39.50
CA ILE A 112 -1.57 -3.84 -38.18
C ILE A 112 -2.55 -4.78 -37.49
N GLN A 113 -2.13 -5.35 -36.37
CA GLN A 113 -2.94 -6.24 -35.51
C GLN A 113 -3.32 -5.48 -34.26
N ILE A 114 -4.60 -5.40 -33.94
CA ILE A 114 -5.13 -4.63 -32.81
C ILE A 114 -5.88 -5.56 -31.88
N THR A 115 -5.45 -5.62 -30.65
CA THR A 115 -6.12 -6.41 -29.59
C THR A 115 -6.71 -5.48 -28.55
N ASP A 116 -7.99 -5.70 -28.19
CA ASP A 116 -8.62 -5.04 -27.05
C ASP A 116 -8.03 -5.59 -25.74
N SER A 117 -7.30 -4.77 -25.05
CA SER A 117 -6.70 -5.08 -23.73
C SER A 117 -7.48 -4.49 -22.56
N SER A 118 -8.65 -3.90 -22.80
CA SER A 118 -9.45 -3.22 -21.76
C SER A 118 -9.83 -4.15 -20.61
N THR A 119 -10.26 -5.37 -20.92
CA THR A 119 -10.63 -6.38 -19.91
C THR A 119 -9.42 -6.82 -19.09
N SER A 120 -8.27 -7.03 -19.74
CA SER A 120 -7.03 -7.43 -19.05
C SER A 120 -6.56 -6.34 -18.08
N ILE A 121 -6.61 -5.08 -18.51
CA ILE A 121 -6.23 -3.93 -17.64
C ILE A 121 -7.20 -3.78 -16.46
N LYS A 122 -8.52 -3.93 -16.71
CA LYS A 122 -9.51 -3.88 -15.61
C LYS A 122 -9.23 -4.99 -14.59
N ARG A 123 -8.94 -6.19 -15.07
CA ARG A 123 -8.63 -7.35 -14.23
C ARG A 123 -7.33 -7.14 -13.42
N GLU A 124 -6.28 -6.65 -14.07
CA GLU A 124 -5.02 -6.34 -13.40
C GLU A 124 -5.19 -5.29 -12.30
N LYS A 125 -5.90 -4.19 -12.58
CA LYS A 125 -6.22 -3.16 -11.57
C LYS A 125 -7.02 -3.73 -10.41
N MET A 126 -8.01 -4.58 -10.69
CA MET A 126 -8.81 -5.23 -9.65
C MET A 126 -7.96 -6.15 -8.78
N LEU A 127 -7.10 -6.98 -9.39
CA LEU A 127 -6.19 -7.87 -8.65
C LEU A 127 -5.21 -7.08 -7.77
N ARG A 128 -4.67 -5.98 -8.29
CA ARG A 128 -3.78 -5.10 -7.54
C ARG A 128 -4.49 -4.46 -6.34
N SER A 129 -5.70 -3.93 -6.56
CA SER A 129 -6.52 -3.36 -5.48
C SER A 129 -6.86 -4.40 -4.41
N HIS A 130 -7.27 -5.61 -4.82
CA HIS A 130 -7.53 -6.69 -3.86
C HIS A 130 -6.27 -7.10 -3.09
N SER A 131 -5.12 -7.17 -3.75
CA SER A 131 -3.84 -7.47 -3.08
C SER A 131 -3.48 -6.41 -2.04
N GLU A 132 -3.70 -5.12 -2.35
CA GLU A 132 -3.45 -4.01 -1.42
C GLU A 132 -4.40 -4.07 -0.20
N ILE A 133 -5.68 -4.40 -0.43
CA ILE A 133 -6.67 -4.57 0.66
C ILE A 133 -6.25 -5.75 1.56
N LEU A 134 -5.98 -6.91 0.97
CA LEU A 134 -5.55 -8.10 1.72
C LEU A 134 -4.28 -7.85 2.53
N LYS A 135 -3.30 -7.14 1.94
CA LYS A 135 -2.07 -6.75 2.65
C LYS A 135 -2.38 -5.83 3.82
N ARG A 136 -3.26 -4.85 3.62
CA ARG A 136 -3.67 -3.93 4.69
C ARG A 136 -4.37 -4.68 5.82
N ASP A 137 -5.35 -5.54 5.51
CA ASP A 137 -6.10 -6.31 6.51
C ASP A 137 -5.21 -7.28 7.28
N ALA A 138 -4.18 -7.84 6.63
CA ALA A 138 -3.21 -8.70 7.28
C ALA A 138 -2.24 -7.94 8.22
N THR A 139 -1.98 -6.66 7.99
CA THR A 139 -0.92 -5.90 8.67
C THR A 139 -1.40 -4.80 9.59
N THR A 140 -2.65 -4.32 9.44
CA THR A 140 -3.17 -3.21 10.25
C THR A 140 -4.33 -3.64 11.14
N ASP A 141 -4.52 -2.91 12.23
CA ASP A 141 -5.71 -3.00 13.08
C ASP A 141 -6.87 -2.27 12.41
N SER A 142 -8.01 -2.95 12.28
CA SER A 142 -9.18 -2.46 11.54
C SER A 142 -9.83 -1.22 12.16
N LEU A 143 -9.73 -1.04 13.48
CA LEU A 143 -10.30 0.11 14.16
C LEU A 143 -9.41 1.35 14.07
N THR A 144 -8.12 1.18 14.36
CA THR A 144 -7.20 2.32 14.55
C THR A 144 -6.38 2.65 13.30
N GLY A 145 -6.25 1.71 12.35
CA GLY A 145 -5.47 1.89 11.12
C GLY A 145 -3.95 1.95 11.31
N ILE A 146 -3.43 1.77 12.53
CA ILE A 146 -2.01 1.50 12.79
C ILE A 146 -1.73 0.00 12.59
N TYR A 147 -0.48 -0.44 12.74
CA TYR A 147 -0.18 -1.86 12.61
C TYR A 147 -0.90 -2.71 13.68
N ASN A 148 -1.16 -3.97 13.34
CA ASN A 148 -1.69 -4.95 14.27
C ASN A 148 -0.55 -5.71 14.99
N ARG A 149 -0.90 -6.49 16.03
CA ARG A 149 0.04 -7.30 16.80
C ARG A 149 0.85 -8.25 15.93
N ARG A 150 0.22 -8.90 14.93
CA ARG A 150 0.91 -9.84 14.03
C ARG A 150 2.05 -9.18 13.27
N PHE A 151 1.78 -8.01 12.67
CA PHE A 151 2.80 -7.24 11.99
C PHE A 151 3.95 -6.87 12.93
N PHE A 152 3.62 -6.43 14.15
CA PHE A 152 4.62 -6.10 15.17
C PHE A 152 5.50 -7.32 15.49
N ASP A 153 4.92 -8.48 15.79
CA ASP A 153 5.65 -9.69 16.18
C ASP A 153 6.63 -10.16 15.08
N GLU A 154 6.22 -10.08 13.81
CA GLU A 154 7.06 -10.42 12.67
C GLU A 154 8.23 -9.44 12.51
N HIS A 155 7.97 -8.13 12.57
CA HIS A 155 8.98 -7.08 12.40
C HIS A 155 9.91 -6.97 13.60
N TYR A 156 9.43 -7.23 14.81
CA TYR A 156 10.23 -7.25 16.02
C TYR A 156 11.36 -8.28 15.94
N LYS A 157 11.06 -9.50 15.49
CA LYS A 157 12.09 -10.55 15.32
C LYS A 157 13.20 -10.11 14.36
N MET A 158 12.83 -9.45 13.27
CA MET A 158 13.79 -8.93 12.28
C MET A 158 14.61 -7.78 12.85
N ALA A 159 13.98 -6.81 13.49
CA ALA A 159 14.62 -5.64 14.07
C ALA A 159 15.59 -6.03 15.20
N LEU A 160 15.18 -6.93 16.09
CA LEU A 160 16.03 -7.45 17.16
C LEU A 160 17.26 -8.17 16.60
N GLY A 161 17.06 -9.06 15.62
CA GLY A 161 18.16 -9.76 14.95
C GLY A 161 19.12 -8.80 14.24
N GLN A 162 18.61 -7.69 13.67
CA GLN A 162 19.44 -6.65 13.07
C GLN A 162 20.20 -5.85 14.12
N SER A 163 19.56 -5.43 15.20
CA SER A 163 20.17 -4.72 16.33
C SER A 163 21.34 -5.50 16.95
N VAL A 164 21.15 -6.81 17.13
CA VAL A 164 22.21 -7.71 17.63
C VAL A 164 23.40 -7.75 16.67
N ARG A 165 23.16 -7.93 15.36
CA ARG A 165 24.23 -8.00 14.36
C ARG A 165 25.00 -6.70 14.22
N GLN A 166 24.27 -5.58 14.22
CA GLN A 166 24.84 -4.24 14.03
C GLN A 166 25.33 -3.60 15.35
N LYS A 167 25.05 -4.24 16.48
CA LYS A 167 25.38 -3.73 17.82
C LYS A 167 24.71 -2.39 18.10
N LEU A 168 23.47 -2.20 17.63
CA LEU A 168 22.67 -1.01 17.80
C LEU A 168 21.57 -1.24 18.84
N PRO A 169 21.22 -0.20 19.62
CA PRO A 169 20.15 -0.32 20.60
C PRO A 169 18.78 -0.49 19.94
N LEU A 170 17.87 -1.16 20.65
CA LEU A 170 16.46 -1.29 20.29
C LEU A 170 15.61 -1.05 21.51
N SER A 171 14.72 -0.05 21.46
CA SER A 171 13.77 0.23 22.53
C SER A 171 12.40 -0.26 22.20
N VAL A 172 11.71 -0.83 23.19
CA VAL A 172 10.30 -1.24 23.13
C VAL A 172 9.54 -0.51 24.22
N PHE A 173 8.39 0.05 23.83
CA PHE A 173 7.46 0.74 24.73
C PHE A 173 6.13 0.00 24.74
N MET A 174 5.63 -0.36 25.91
CA MET A 174 4.28 -0.83 26.13
C MET A 174 3.44 0.31 26.70
N VAL A 175 2.35 0.64 26.05
CA VAL A 175 1.48 1.79 26.38
C VAL A 175 0.07 1.29 26.64
N ASP A 176 -0.58 1.77 27.68
CA ASP A 176 -1.94 1.41 28.04
C ASP A 176 -2.74 2.65 28.48
N ILE A 177 -3.99 2.74 28.06
CA ILE A 177 -4.89 3.84 28.42
C ILE A 177 -5.42 3.61 29.84
N ASP A 178 -5.11 4.52 30.73
CA ASP A 178 -5.49 4.43 32.14
C ASP A 178 -7.02 4.45 32.33
N PHE A 179 -7.54 3.48 33.08
CA PHE A 179 -8.96 3.36 33.39
C PHE A 179 -9.88 3.28 32.17
N PHE A 180 -9.42 2.64 31.10
CA PHE A 180 -10.19 2.58 29.84
C PHE A 180 -11.48 1.78 29.97
N LYS A 181 -11.52 0.76 30.84
CA LYS A 181 -12.76 0.05 31.14
C LYS A 181 -13.81 0.99 31.71
N GLU A 182 -13.47 1.79 32.75
CA GLU A 182 -14.35 2.79 33.36
C GLU A 182 -14.76 3.89 32.35
N TYR A 183 -13.90 4.19 31.37
CA TYR A 183 -14.23 5.07 30.27
C TYR A 183 -15.35 4.49 29.41
N ASN A 184 -15.21 3.22 28.96
CA ASN A 184 -16.20 2.52 28.18
C ASN A 184 -17.54 2.35 28.94
N ASP A 185 -17.45 1.98 30.20
CA ASP A 185 -18.66 1.80 31.07
C ASP A 185 -19.44 3.10 31.20
N TYR A 186 -18.79 4.25 31.17
CA TYR A 186 -19.43 5.56 31.32
C TYR A 186 -19.87 6.21 30.00
N TYR A 187 -19.00 6.16 28.95
CA TYR A 187 -19.25 6.85 27.68
C TYR A 187 -19.76 5.94 26.56
N GLY A 188 -19.76 4.62 26.78
CA GLY A 188 -20.11 3.59 25.81
C GLY A 188 -18.94 3.25 24.85
N HIS A 189 -18.97 2.01 24.35
CA HIS A 189 -17.94 1.48 23.44
C HIS A 189 -17.69 2.35 22.19
N PRO A 190 -18.73 2.94 21.51
CA PRO A 190 -18.46 3.78 20.35
C PRO A 190 -17.62 5.04 20.66
N THR A 191 -17.72 5.56 21.90
CA THR A 191 -16.87 6.68 22.33
C THR A 191 -15.47 6.21 22.68
N GLY A 192 -15.36 5.01 23.28
CA GLY A 192 -14.07 4.35 23.51
C GLY A 192 -13.31 4.09 22.22
N ASP A 193 -13.99 3.60 21.17
CA ASP A 193 -13.39 3.40 19.86
C ASP A 193 -12.80 4.70 19.28
N LYS A 194 -13.54 5.81 19.41
CA LYS A 194 -13.03 7.13 18.99
C LYS A 194 -11.82 7.57 19.81
N ALA A 195 -11.77 7.25 21.10
CA ALA A 195 -10.61 7.54 21.94
C ALA A 195 -9.41 6.71 21.52
N LEU A 196 -9.57 5.40 21.25
CA LEU A 196 -8.51 4.52 20.72
C LEU A 196 -7.95 5.04 19.41
N ILE A 197 -8.81 5.46 18.47
CA ILE A 197 -8.39 6.04 17.19
C ILE A 197 -7.55 7.30 17.40
N LYS A 198 -7.98 8.20 18.32
CA LYS A 198 -7.25 9.43 18.61
C LYS A 198 -5.90 9.17 19.24
N VAL A 199 -5.82 8.27 20.22
CA VAL A 199 -4.54 7.87 20.85
C VAL A 199 -3.61 7.23 19.83
N ALA A 200 -4.09 6.29 19.04
CA ALA A 200 -3.31 5.65 17.97
C ALA A 200 -2.73 6.67 16.98
N ASN A 201 -3.56 7.62 16.52
CA ASN A 201 -3.12 8.67 15.61
C ASN A 201 -2.09 9.60 16.24
N MET A 202 -2.25 9.95 17.53
CA MET A 202 -1.28 10.76 18.25
C MET A 202 0.06 10.04 18.38
N LEU A 203 0.06 8.76 18.80
CA LEU A 203 1.27 7.95 18.87
C LEU A 203 1.98 7.88 17.51
N LYS A 204 1.24 7.58 16.44
CA LYS A 204 1.76 7.51 15.07
C LYS A 204 2.36 8.84 14.59
N ALA A 205 1.72 9.96 14.92
CA ALA A 205 2.18 11.30 14.50
C ALA A 205 3.51 11.71 15.15
N GLN A 206 3.88 11.13 16.29
CA GLN A 206 5.17 11.38 16.94
C GLN A 206 6.32 10.58 16.33
N LEU A 207 6.03 9.55 15.53
CA LEU A 207 7.04 8.74 14.87
C LEU A 207 7.45 9.39 13.55
N SER A 208 8.75 9.59 13.36
CA SER A 208 9.28 10.29 12.19
C SER A 208 10.11 9.40 11.25
N ARG A 209 10.57 8.24 11.74
CA ARG A 209 11.43 7.34 10.97
C ARG A 209 10.60 6.21 10.37
N SER A 210 10.94 5.79 9.16
CA SER A 210 10.28 4.64 8.50
C SER A 210 10.53 3.30 9.20
N SER A 211 11.55 3.24 10.05
CA SER A 211 11.90 2.08 10.88
C SER A 211 11.10 1.99 12.16
N ASP A 212 10.47 3.10 12.59
CA ASP A 212 9.69 3.14 13.81
C ASP A 212 8.34 2.46 13.60
N VAL A 213 7.95 1.62 14.51
CA VAL A 213 6.69 0.86 14.43
C VAL A 213 5.83 1.20 15.62
N VAL A 214 4.54 1.49 15.37
CA VAL A 214 3.49 1.51 16.38
C VAL A 214 2.39 0.55 15.98
N ALA A 215 1.98 -0.30 16.91
CA ALA A 215 0.93 -1.28 16.71
C ALA A 215 -0.07 -1.29 17.88
N ARG A 216 -1.31 -1.68 17.60
CA ARG A 216 -2.26 -2.05 18.65
C ARG A 216 -1.97 -3.48 19.06
N TYR A 217 -1.61 -3.66 20.33
CA TYR A 217 -1.20 -4.97 20.85
C TYR A 217 -2.39 -5.80 21.31
N GLY A 218 -3.42 -5.16 21.86
CA GLY A 218 -4.70 -5.76 22.24
C GLY A 218 -5.54 -4.77 23.03
N GLY A 219 -6.87 -4.80 22.91
CA GLY A 219 -7.77 -3.94 23.69
C GLY A 219 -7.40 -2.45 23.63
N GLU A 220 -6.97 -1.91 24.76
CA GLU A 220 -6.48 -0.54 24.95
C GLU A 220 -4.95 -0.42 24.97
N GLU A 221 -4.23 -1.51 24.63
CA GLU A 221 -2.79 -1.58 24.69
C GLU A 221 -2.16 -1.29 23.34
N PHE A 222 -1.11 -0.49 23.34
CA PHE A 222 -0.28 -0.18 22.18
C PHE A 222 1.17 -0.55 22.46
N ILE A 223 1.88 -0.94 21.41
CA ILE A 223 3.30 -1.24 21.49
C ILE A 223 4.06 -0.45 20.44
N LEU A 224 5.21 0.10 20.84
CA LEU A 224 6.11 0.78 19.91
C LEU A 224 7.45 0.06 19.90
N MET A 225 8.07 0.03 18.74
CA MET A 225 9.42 -0.47 18.53
C MET A 225 10.22 0.59 17.81
N LEU A 226 11.34 1.00 18.42
CA LEU A 226 12.18 2.11 17.98
C LEU A 226 13.62 1.63 17.79
N PRO A 227 14.00 1.22 16.59
CA PRO A 227 15.38 0.84 16.27
C PRO A 227 16.34 2.01 16.42
N ASN A 228 17.55 1.71 16.84
CA ASN A 228 18.61 2.71 17.09
C ASN A 228 18.17 3.83 18.05
N MET A 229 17.43 3.43 19.11
CA MET A 229 16.98 4.31 20.18
C MET A 229 17.60 3.82 21.50
N PRO A 230 18.65 4.45 22.02
CA PRO A 230 19.22 4.11 23.32
C PRO A 230 18.36 4.63 24.47
N GLU A 231 18.54 4.06 25.66
CA GLU A 231 17.80 4.39 26.89
C GLU A 231 17.73 5.90 27.16
N VAL A 232 18.84 6.59 27.04
CA VAL A 232 18.94 8.03 27.33
C VAL A 232 17.98 8.89 26.52
N PHE A 233 17.59 8.43 25.34
CA PHE A 233 16.58 9.09 24.49
C PHE A 233 15.21 8.42 24.57
N ALA A 234 15.16 7.14 24.92
CA ALA A 234 13.91 6.38 24.99
C ALA A 234 12.98 6.89 26.10
N ILE A 235 13.53 7.14 27.29
CA ILE A 235 12.74 7.60 28.45
C ILE A 235 12.14 8.99 28.19
N PRO A 236 12.91 10.03 27.77
CA PRO A 236 12.34 11.33 27.45
C PRO A 236 11.34 11.28 26.29
N PHE A 237 11.56 10.41 25.30
CA PHE A 237 10.62 10.24 24.19
C PHE A 237 9.31 9.60 24.64
N ALA A 238 9.35 8.61 25.52
CA ALA A 238 8.16 8.02 26.12
C ALA A 238 7.36 9.05 26.93
N ASP A 239 8.03 9.91 27.67
CA ASP A 239 7.36 10.98 28.43
C ASP A 239 6.74 12.03 27.49
N LYS A 240 7.42 12.38 26.41
CA LYS A 240 6.84 13.21 25.34
C LYS A 240 5.57 12.60 24.74
N LEU A 241 5.52 11.28 24.52
CA LEU A 241 4.32 10.59 24.04
C LEU A 241 3.17 10.69 25.06
N ARG A 242 3.48 10.47 26.33
CA ARG A 242 2.51 10.60 27.44
C ARG A 242 1.93 12.01 27.50
N GLU A 243 2.78 13.03 27.45
CA GLU A 243 2.37 14.44 27.43
C GLU A 243 1.54 14.79 26.21
N ALA A 244 1.92 14.34 25.01
CA ALA A 244 1.15 14.58 23.80
C ALA A 244 -0.28 14.01 23.88
N ILE A 245 -0.45 12.84 24.52
CA ILE A 245 -1.77 12.26 24.76
C ILE A 245 -2.52 13.05 25.83
N TRP A 246 -1.84 13.45 26.91
CA TRP A 246 -2.42 14.28 27.97
C TRP A 246 -2.94 15.61 27.42
N ASP A 247 -2.18 16.28 26.57
CA ASP A 247 -2.50 17.58 25.98
C ASP A 247 -3.68 17.54 24.99
N MET A 248 -4.09 16.34 24.53
CA MET A 248 -5.36 16.20 23.80
C MET A 248 -6.59 16.55 24.64
N ALA A 249 -6.44 16.62 25.99
CA ALA A 249 -7.48 16.96 26.95
C ALA A 249 -8.81 16.21 26.72
N LEU A 250 -8.76 14.93 26.33
CA LEU A 250 -9.95 14.12 26.10
C LEU A 250 -10.67 13.86 27.44
N PRO A 251 -11.94 14.27 27.60
CA PRO A 251 -12.63 14.14 28.89
C PRO A 251 -12.74 12.68 29.34
N HIS A 252 -12.39 12.40 30.61
CA HIS A 252 -12.59 11.11 31.27
C HIS A 252 -13.07 11.30 32.71
N LEU A 253 -14.35 11.55 32.90
CA LEU A 253 -14.93 11.92 34.20
C LEU A 253 -14.80 10.84 35.27
N LYS A 254 -14.61 9.58 34.90
CA LYS A 254 -14.42 8.45 35.81
C LYS A 254 -12.96 8.13 36.12
N SER A 255 -12.01 8.82 35.48
CA SER A 255 -10.59 8.65 35.80
C SER A 255 -10.33 9.11 37.26
N ARG A 256 -9.51 8.31 37.96
CA ARG A 256 -9.10 8.61 39.34
C ARG A 256 -7.82 9.46 39.39
N ILE A 257 -7.19 9.75 38.25
CA ILE A 257 -5.96 10.57 38.15
C ILE A 257 -6.34 12.01 37.86
N ALA A 258 -7.05 12.21 36.74
CA ALA A 258 -7.54 13.51 36.29
C ALA A 258 -8.82 13.32 35.52
N LYS A 259 -9.56 14.42 35.23
CA LYS A 259 -10.82 14.33 34.48
C LYS A 259 -10.61 14.22 32.95
N GLN A 260 -9.49 13.63 32.56
CA GLN A 260 -9.10 13.42 31.15
C GLN A 260 -8.35 12.10 30.96
N ILE A 261 -8.25 11.65 29.72
CA ILE A 261 -7.51 10.45 29.33
C ILE A 261 -6.03 10.67 29.62
N SER A 262 -5.41 9.65 30.23
CA SER A 262 -3.97 9.52 30.41
C SER A 262 -3.51 8.13 29.98
N VAL A 263 -2.20 7.96 29.84
CA VAL A 263 -1.57 6.68 29.53
C VAL A 263 -0.44 6.39 30.49
N SER A 264 -0.27 5.12 30.82
CA SER A 264 0.94 4.60 31.46
C SER A 264 1.82 3.97 30.40
N ILE A 265 3.14 4.17 30.52
CA ILE A 265 4.12 3.68 29.54
C ILE A 265 5.21 2.91 30.25
N GLY A 266 5.43 1.66 29.85
CA GLY A 266 6.57 0.85 30.24
C GLY A 266 7.62 0.84 29.14
N VAL A 267 8.88 1.05 29.48
CA VAL A 267 9.99 1.13 28.54
C VAL A 267 11.07 0.13 28.92
N SER A 268 11.63 -0.56 27.94
CA SER A 268 12.85 -1.32 28.06
C SER A 268 13.70 -1.19 26.80
N THR A 269 15.02 -1.28 26.95
CA THR A 269 15.97 -1.13 25.85
C THR A 269 16.94 -2.30 25.84
N TYR A 270 17.09 -2.91 24.67
CA TYR A 270 18.20 -3.78 24.35
C TYR A 270 19.40 -2.91 23.96
N ASP A 271 20.54 -3.14 24.59
CA ASP A 271 21.82 -2.63 24.14
C ASP A 271 22.91 -3.71 24.30
N GLN A 272 24.09 -3.45 23.76
CA GLN A 272 25.16 -4.44 23.67
C GLN A 272 25.78 -4.82 25.04
N GLU A 273 25.69 -3.95 26.00
CA GLU A 273 26.24 -4.19 27.34
C GLU A 273 25.34 -5.17 28.11
N ASN A 274 24.07 -5.25 27.75
CA ASN A 274 23.05 -6.09 28.36
C ASN A 274 22.82 -7.35 27.53
N LYS A 275 23.77 -8.28 27.48
CA LYS A 275 23.69 -9.56 26.75
C LYS A 275 22.63 -10.55 27.25
N SER A 276 21.75 -10.16 28.12
CA SER A 276 20.69 -10.99 28.68
C SER A 276 19.65 -11.38 27.61
N SER A 277 19.08 -12.55 27.78
CA SER A 277 18.08 -13.22 26.93
C SER A 277 17.25 -12.26 26.02
N MET A 278 17.50 -12.29 24.73
CA MET A 278 16.80 -11.50 23.70
C MET A 278 15.28 -11.68 23.68
N LEU A 279 14.75 -12.72 24.29
CA LEU A 279 13.33 -13.07 24.33
C LEU A 279 12.53 -12.24 25.33
N SER A 280 13.19 -11.49 26.20
CA SER A 280 12.55 -10.83 27.35
C SER A 280 12.36 -9.31 27.20
N LEU A 281 12.68 -8.68 26.04
CA LEU A 281 12.57 -7.21 25.90
C LEU A 281 11.13 -6.72 25.95
N ILE A 282 10.19 -7.44 25.33
CA ILE A 282 8.76 -7.13 25.41
C ILE A 282 8.26 -7.35 26.83
N ASP A 283 8.63 -8.48 27.46
CA ASP A 283 8.22 -8.81 28.83
C ASP A 283 8.79 -7.78 29.84
N ALA A 284 10.00 -7.28 29.60
CA ALA A 284 10.59 -6.23 30.45
C ALA A 284 9.83 -4.90 30.30
N ALA A 285 9.40 -4.55 29.09
CA ALA A 285 8.55 -3.37 28.85
C ALA A 285 7.15 -3.53 29.49
N ASP A 286 6.57 -4.72 29.43
CA ASP A 286 5.30 -5.03 30.12
C ASP A 286 5.43 -4.94 31.64
N ALA A 287 6.49 -5.51 32.23
CA ALA A 287 6.78 -5.38 33.65
C ALA A 287 7.01 -3.91 34.06
N ALA A 288 7.61 -3.09 33.18
CA ALA A 288 7.73 -1.66 33.40
C ALA A 288 6.36 -0.97 33.37
N LEU A 289 5.48 -1.30 32.42
CA LEU A 289 4.11 -0.79 32.36
C LEU A 289 3.32 -1.15 33.61
N TYR A 290 3.44 -2.38 34.08
CA TYR A 290 2.78 -2.80 35.32
C TYR A 290 3.22 -1.94 36.53
N LYS A 291 4.53 -1.63 36.65
CA LYS A 291 5.04 -0.72 37.68
C LYS A 291 4.53 0.70 37.52
N ALA A 292 4.44 1.22 36.29
CA ALA A 292 3.85 2.53 36.02
C ALA A 292 2.39 2.59 36.52
N LYS A 293 1.61 1.54 36.25
CA LYS A 293 0.22 1.44 36.75
C LYS A 293 0.13 1.36 38.29
N GLN A 294 1.02 0.60 38.94
CA GLN A 294 1.05 0.48 40.40
C GLN A 294 1.47 1.79 41.10
N ASN A 295 2.38 2.54 40.51
CA ASN A 295 2.95 3.76 41.09
C ASN A 295 2.08 5.02 40.86
N GLY A 296 0.80 4.85 40.48
CA GLY A 296 -0.15 5.96 40.34
C GLY A 296 -0.57 6.29 38.92
N ARG A 297 -0.11 5.53 37.92
CA ARG A 297 -0.46 5.72 36.49
C ARG A 297 0.04 7.05 35.92
N ASN A 298 -0.36 7.37 34.68
CA ASN A 298 0.04 8.61 33.98
C ASN A 298 1.55 8.93 34.08
N GLN A 299 2.37 7.94 33.86
CA GLN A 299 3.83 8.06 34.01
C GLN A 299 4.55 7.04 33.13
N VAL A 300 5.82 7.31 32.94
CA VAL A 300 6.76 6.40 32.31
C VAL A 300 7.53 5.63 33.38
N PHE A 301 7.68 4.32 33.19
CA PHE A 301 8.57 3.52 33.99
C PHE A 301 9.55 2.77 33.08
N TYR A 302 10.82 2.71 33.50
CA TYR A 302 11.86 2.00 32.77
C TYR A 302 12.33 0.78 33.57
N VAL A 303 12.49 -0.36 32.90
CA VAL A 303 13.10 -1.56 33.45
C VAL A 303 14.30 -1.94 32.59
N PRO A 304 15.53 -1.90 33.14
CA PRO A 304 16.69 -2.41 32.42
C PRO A 304 16.55 -3.88 32.11
N LEU A 305 16.83 -4.27 30.86
CA LEU A 305 16.72 -5.65 30.41
C LEU A 305 17.57 -6.62 31.25
N ALA A 306 18.77 -6.19 31.66
CA ALA A 306 19.66 -6.98 32.51
C ALA A 306 19.03 -7.33 33.86
N SER A 307 18.33 -6.40 34.50
CA SER A 307 17.70 -6.62 35.80
C SER A 307 16.44 -7.49 35.70
N PHE A 308 15.80 -7.55 34.53
CA PHE A 308 14.66 -8.42 34.27
C PHE A 308 15.10 -9.89 34.08
N ALA A 309 16.15 -10.12 33.31
CA ALA A 309 16.69 -11.46 33.07
C ALA A 309 17.15 -12.17 34.35
N SER A 310 17.76 -11.46 35.29
CA SER A 310 18.22 -12.02 36.56
C SER A 310 17.08 -12.50 37.47
N ARG A 311 15.86 -12.01 37.30
CA ARG A 311 14.69 -12.45 38.08
C ARG A 311 14.01 -13.70 37.52
N THR A 312 14.13 -13.96 36.22
CA THR A 312 13.56 -15.13 35.57
C THR A 312 14.43 -16.39 35.71
N GLU A 313 15.72 -16.24 36.02
CA GLU A 313 16.64 -17.37 36.24
C GLU A 313 16.59 -17.93 37.67
N HIS A 314 15.90 -17.28 38.60
CA HIS A 314 15.64 -17.81 39.95
C HIS A 314 14.11 -17.84 40.21
N PRO A 315 13.37 -18.88 39.80
CA PRO A 315 12.10 -19.16 40.45
C PRO A 315 12.42 -19.46 41.91
N ALA A 316 11.79 -18.69 42.80
CA ALA A 316 11.92 -18.88 44.23
C ALA A 316 11.69 -20.36 44.59
N ALA A 317 12.72 -20.99 45.10
CA ALA A 317 12.60 -22.20 45.89
C ALA A 317 11.94 -21.78 47.23
N GLU A 318 10.66 -22.02 47.37
CA GLU A 318 9.95 -22.26 48.61
C GLU A 318 8.68 -23.05 48.33
#